data_6beabcbf52118d0048ab7d71f03e5f6b
#
_entry.id   6beabcbf52118d0048ab7d71f03e5f6b
#
_cell.length_a   1.000
_cell.length_b   1.000
_cell.length_c   1.000
_cell.angle_alpha   90.00
_cell.angle_beta   90.00
_cell.angle_gamma   90.00
#
_symmetry.space_group_name_H-M   'P 1'
#
loop_
_entity.id
_entity.type
_entity.pdbx_description
1 polymer ?
#
loop_
_entity_poly.entity_id
_entity_poly.type
_entity_poly.pdbx_seq_one_letter_code
_entity_poly.pdbx_strand_id
1 'polypeptide(L)'
;MNENLFFINTYEDFLLGNLENLSIDKNIGTGAIVLSSNNNKYIEYGIYTSQVINLKTFKRLLVSWNCETPKGTWIEIQARAFISYYDDNENSTYEWSDWLSFGKWGTHIKRSSKSPDSHLAKISTDEFIIKGNYTDTASKIQIRALLHTENTNVTPSIRQFVISYKDNTPHLKSIEIPSDKIIDVPSYSQYIRDKNIVSVICSPTSITMLLNRRNENLIVEETAWSCFDYDYEAFGNWLFNVAFASSLGYESFVEYGNLKSLKREIYSEYPVAVSVKYTNDINNLEYPYIENAPITTAGHILVVRGFEKKDGIDYVVVNDPAGKSNESVTRRYKLSEFESAWHRGSNIMYVIHDKKVEINNNRIEASLELKNNKENLYSVLVNDTYLDLSSDFVKTILITYDNGLTFEYLVPYNNHYLALENKNKCVIYIIGSDGFTYVCNC
;
A
#
# COMPACT_ATOMS: atom_id res chain seq x y z
N MET A 1 13.59 -17.26 -7.81
CA MET A 1 13.48 -15.79 -7.78
C MET A 1 12.75 -15.35 -9.02
N ASN A 2 11.89 -14.35 -8.91
CA ASN A 2 11.26 -13.74 -10.08
C ASN A 2 12.35 -13.00 -10.86
N GLU A 3 12.41 -13.18 -12.15
CA GLU A 3 13.48 -12.60 -12.98
C GLU A 3 13.43 -11.05 -13.02
N ASN A 4 12.29 -10.45 -12.56
CA ASN A 4 12.00 -9.01 -12.64
C ASN A 4 11.92 -8.34 -11.26
N LEU A 5 12.52 -8.96 -10.23
CA LEU A 5 12.63 -8.39 -8.88
C LEU A 5 14.09 -8.29 -8.46
N PHE A 6 14.43 -7.18 -7.81
CA PHE A 6 15.71 -6.97 -7.17
C PHE A 6 15.49 -6.47 -5.74
N PHE A 7 16.18 -7.08 -4.77
CA PHE A 7 16.05 -6.77 -3.34
C PHE A 7 17.32 -6.15 -2.79
N ILE A 8 17.14 -5.15 -1.93
CA ILE A 8 18.17 -4.60 -1.04
C ILE A 8 17.58 -4.71 0.35
N ASN A 9 17.94 -5.74 1.12
CA ASN A 9 17.27 -6.05 2.38
C ASN A 9 18.14 -6.73 3.44
N THR A 10 19.46 -6.73 3.24
CA THR A 10 20.42 -7.23 4.22
C THR A 10 21.41 -6.14 4.61
N TYR A 11 22.07 -6.35 5.76
CA TYR A 11 23.18 -5.51 6.20
C TYR A 11 24.25 -5.35 5.10
N GLU A 12 24.60 -6.46 4.44
CA GLU A 12 25.60 -6.52 3.38
C GLU A 12 25.16 -5.72 2.14
N ASP A 13 23.87 -5.82 1.76
CA ASP A 13 23.33 -5.06 0.63
C ASP A 13 23.40 -3.55 0.87
N PHE A 14 23.06 -3.12 2.08
CA PHE A 14 23.11 -1.70 2.42
C PHE A 14 24.53 -1.14 2.44
N LEU A 15 25.52 -1.93 2.83
CA LEU A 15 26.94 -1.55 2.80
C LEU A 15 27.51 -1.32 1.39
N LEU A 16 26.87 -1.87 0.36
CA LEU A 16 27.27 -1.63 -1.04
C LEU A 16 26.88 -0.22 -1.52
N GLY A 17 26.02 0.48 -0.79
CA GLY A 17 25.63 1.85 -1.06
C GLY A 17 26.48 2.86 -0.29
N ASN A 18 26.20 4.15 -0.52
CA ASN A 18 26.76 5.26 0.22
C ASN A 18 25.82 5.69 1.35
N LEU A 19 26.35 5.82 2.56
CA LEU A 19 25.65 6.19 3.78
C LEU A 19 26.18 7.56 4.25
N GLU A 20 25.38 8.61 4.05
CA GLU A 20 25.70 9.98 4.47
C GLU A 20 24.83 10.35 5.67
N ASN A 21 25.45 10.57 6.83
CA ASN A 21 24.78 10.77 8.12
C ASN A 21 23.86 9.60 8.53
N LEU A 22 24.14 8.40 8.05
CA LEU A 22 23.37 7.19 8.33
C LEU A 22 24.25 6.10 8.90
N SER A 23 23.65 5.19 9.62
CA SER A 23 24.22 3.93 10.09
C SER A 23 23.26 2.77 9.78
N ILE A 24 23.75 1.54 9.95
CA ILE A 24 22.93 0.34 9.79
C ILE A 24 22.76 -0.31 11.16
N ASP A 25 21.54 -0.38 11.64
CA ASP A 25 21.20 -1.12 12.87
C ASP A 25 20.99 -2.60 12.54
N LYS A 26 21.83 -3.46 13.09
CA LYS A 26 21.78 -4.93 12.90
C LYS A 26 20.70 -5.61 13.76
N ASN A 27 20.12 -4.91 14.71
CA ASN A 27 19.09 -5.46 15.60
C ASN A 27 17.69 -5.34 15.00
N ILE A 28 17.54 -4.63 13.89
CA ILE A 28 16.24 -4.45 13.20
C ILE A 28 16.19 -5.40 12.00
N GLY A 29 15.47 -6.51 12.12
CA GLY A 29 15.34 -7.53 11.08
C GLY A 29 16.70 -8.08 10.62
N THR A 30 16.98 -8.05 9.31
CA THR A 30 18.27 -8.44 8.69
C THR A 30 19.26 -7.28 8.57
N GLY A 31 18.96 -6.15 9.20
CA GLY A 31 19.65 -4.88 9.12
C GLY A 31 18.71 -3.78 8.61
N ALA A 32 18.82 -2.59 9.16
CA ALA A 32 18.03 -1.43 8.72
C ALA A 32 18.87 -0.16 8.70
N ILE A 33 18.65 0.67 7.69
CA ILE A 33 19.25 2.01 7.63
C ILE A 33 18.52 2.90 8.64
N VAL A 34 19.27 3.62 9.47
CA VAL A 34 18.79 4.59 10.45
C VAL A 34 19.66 5.85 10.40
N LEU A 35 19.17 6.96 10.93
CA LEU A 35 19.99 8.17 11.12
C LEU A 35 21.14 7.87 12.09
N SER A 36 22.33 8.38 11.80
CA SER A 36 23.45 8.32 12.73
C SER A 36 23.15 9.10 13.99
N SER A 37 23.71 8.66 15.12
CA SER A 37 23.52 9.33 16.41
C SER A 37 24.84 9.85 16.97
N ASN A 38 24.78 10.98 17.65
CA ASN A 38 25.86 11.54 18.46
C ASN A 38 25.31 11.92 19.83
N ASN A 39 25.98 11.51 20.91
CA ASN A 39 25.52 11.74 22.30
C ASN A 39 24.06 11.36 22.55
N ASN A 40 23.63 10.18 22.09
CA ASN A 40 22.25 9.67 22.17
C ASN A 40 21.18 10.55 21.49
N LYS A 41 21.58 11.37 20.53
CA LYS A 41 20.67 12.17 19.68
C LYS A 41 20.94 11.82 18.23
N TYR A 42 19.87 11.57 17.47
CA TYR A 42 19.97 11.34 16.05
C TYR A 42 20.25 12.65 15.29
N ILE A 43 21.01 12.56 14.21
CA ILE A 43 21.19 13.66 13.25
C ILE A 43 19.86 13.83 12.51
N GLU A 44 19.46 15.09 12.25
CA GLU A 44 18.14 15.41 11.71
C GLU A 44 17.89 14.91 10.28
N TYR A 45 18.98 14.65 9.53
CA TYR A 45 18.90 14.33 8.11
C TYR A 45 20.04 13.42 7.66
N GLY A 46 19.73 12.43 6.83
CA GLY A 46 20.71 11.56 6.20
C GLY A 46 20.27 11.05 4.84
N ILE A 47 21.24 10.65 4.01
CA ILE A 47 21.02 10.17 2.64
C ILE A 47 21.66 8.81 2.45
N TYR A 48 20.85 7.87 1.98
CA TYR A 48 21.33 6.62 1.39
C TYR A 48 21.30 6.72 -0.13
N THR A 49 22.39 6.32 -0.80
CA THR A 49 22.40 6.13 -2.26
C THR A 49 22.89 4.73 -2.57
N SER A 50 22.07 3.92 -3.24
CA SER A 50 22.43 2.55 -3.60
C SER A 50 23.64 2.51 -4.54
N GLN A 51 24.35 1.37 -4.58
CA GLN A 51 25.20 1.07 -5.72
C GLN A 51 24.42 1.14 -7.04
N VAL A 52 25.13 1.18 -8.17
CA VAL A 52 24.51 1.01 -9.49
C VAL A 52 24.01 -0.43 -9.61
N ILE A 53 22.72 -0.59 -9.82
CA ILE A 53 22.05 -1.88 -9.97
C ILE A 53 21.87 -2.16 -11.45
N ASN A 54 22.42 -3.27 -11.93
CA ASN A 54 22.24 -3.73 -13.31
C ASN A 54 20.99 -4.60 -13.38
N LEU A 55 20.12 -4.31 -14.33
CA LEU A 55 18.86 -5.00 -14.58
C LEU A 55 18.81 -5.45 -16.06
N LYS A 56 17.86 -6.33 -16.39
CA LYS A 56 17.47 -6.49 -17.81
C LYS A 56 16.86 -5.18 -18.30
N THR A 57 16.80 -4.97 -19.62
CA THR A 57 16.22 -3.77 -20.21
C THR A 57 14.76 -3.60 -19.81
N PHE A 58 14.38 -2.40 -19.42
CA PHE A 58 13.04 -2.06 -18.98
C PHE A 58 12.59 -0.68 -19.44
N LYS A 59 11.28 -0.46 -19.45
CA LYS A 59 10.65 0.87 -19.66
C LYS A 59 9.90 1.38 -18.44
N ARG A 60 9.52 0.50 -17.54
CA ARG A 60 8.73 0.84 -16.35
C ARG A 60 9.27 0.10 -15.14
N LEU A 61 9.30 0.77 -14.01
CA LEU A 61 9.66 0.17 -12.74
C LEU A 61 8.87 0.78 -11.57
N LEU A 62 8.85 0.01 -10.51
CA LEU A 62 8.30 0.37 -9.20
C LEU A 62 9.40 0.20 -8.16
N VAL A 63 9.44 1.09 -7.18
CA VAL A 63 10.35 0.99 -6.04
C VAL A 63 9.51 0.94 -4.78
N SER A 64 9.37 -0.23 -4.18
CA SER A 64 8.72 -0.40 -2.87
C SER A 64 9.76 -0.30 -1.75
N TRP A 65 9.31 0.16 -0.59
CA TRP A 65 10.15 0.25 0.61
C TRP A 65 9.45 -0.32 1.82
N ASN A 66 10.22 -0.93 2.72
CA ASN A 66 9.76 -1.35 4.03
C ASN A 66 10.45 -0.54 5.11
N CYS A 67 9.67 0.22 5.85
CA CYS A 67 10.18 1.17 6.83
C CYS A 67 9.28 1.28 8.05
N GLU A 68 9.84 1.86 9.10
CA GLU A 68 9.11 2.38 10.25
C GLU A 68 9.39 3.89 10.34
N THR A 69 8.35 4.68 10.57
CA THR A 69 8.42 6.14 10.69
C THR A 69 7.70 6.60 11.95
N PRO A 70 8.37 6.55 13.12
CA PRO A 70 7.82 7.09 14.37
C PRO A 70 7.38 8.54 14.23
N LYS A 71 6.47 9.00 15.11
CA LYS A 71 5.99 10.39 15.07
C LYS A 71 7.13 11.40 15.04
N GLY A 72 7.07 12.36 14.12
CA GLY A 72 8.11 13.34 13.85
C GLY A 72 9.19 12.89 12.88
N THR A 73 9.01 11.72 12.22
CA THR A 73 9.94 11.23 11.20
C THR A 73 9.25 10.94 9.88
N TRP A 74 10.01 11.00 8.79
CA TRP A 74 9.56 10.60 7.45
C TRP A 74 10.74 10.22 6.57
N ILE A 75 10.43 9.62 5.43
CA ILE A 75 11.40 9.30 4.38
C ILE A 75 10.93 9.86 3.04
N GLU A 76 11.86 10.13 2.15
CA GLU A 76 11.60 10.41 0.74
C GLU A 76 12.39 9.42 -0.11
N ILE A 77 11.75 8.80 -1.11
CA ILE A 77 12.38 7.84 -2.00
C ILE A 77 12.51 8.43 -3.39
N GLN A 78 13.70 8.33 -3.97
CA GLN A 78 14.03 8.77 -5.31
C GLN A 78 14.69 7.66 -6.11
N ALA A 79 14.52 7.71 -7.43
CA ALA A 79 15.24 6.84 -8.36
C ALA A 79 15.76 7.62 -9.56
N ARG A 80 16.83 7.09 -10.19
CA ARG A 80 17.27 7.49 -11.51
C ARG A 80 17.68 6.28 -12.32
N ALA A 81 17.54 6.37 -13.64
CA ALA A 81 17.85 5.28 -14.55
C ALA A 81 18.89 5.70 -15.61
N PHE A 82 19.75 4.77 -16.00
CA PHE A 82 20.68 4.94 -17.12
C PHE A 82 20.00 4.48 -18.40
N ILE A 83 19.67 5.44 -19.24
CA ILE A 83 18.75 5.29 -20.37
C ILE A 83 19.55 5.29 -21.66
N SER A 84 19.21 4.34 -22.54
CA SER A 84 19.63 4.31 -23.93
C SER A 84 18.49 4.86 -24.79
N TYR A 85 18.79 5.87 -25.61
CA TYR A 85 17.83 6.50 -26.53
C TYR A 85 18.52 6.98 -27.80
N TYR A 86 17.73 7.38 -28.79
CA TYR A 86 18.26 8.02 -29.99
C TYR A 86 18.06 9.53 -29.91
N ASP A 87 19.14 10.31 -30.11
CA ASP A 87 19.07 11.78 -30.17
C ASP A 87 18.39 12.27 -31.44
N ASP A 88 18.21 13.59 -31.55
CA ASP A 88 17.57 14.23 -32.73
C ASP A 88 18.35 14.00 -34.04
N ASN A 89 19.60 13.56 -33.98
CA ASN A 89 20.44 13.21 -35.11
C ASN A 89 20.50 11.69 -35.37
N GLU A 90 19.61 10.92 -34.75
CA GLU A 90 19.55 9.44 -34.83
C GLU A 90 20.81 8.73 -34.30
N ASN A 91 21.63 9.38 -33.45
CA ASN A 91 22.74 8.72 -32.78
C ASN A 91 22.30 8.02 -31.53
N SER A 92 22.81 6.82 -31.30
CA SER A 92 22.59 6.09 -30.02
C SER A 92 23.32 6.79 -28.89
N THR A 93 22.58 7.23 -27.91
CA THR A 93 23.04 8.01 -26.74
C THR A 93 22.69 7.31 -25.45
N TYR A 94 23.53 7.49 -24.42
CA TYR A 94 23.35 6.90 -23.08
C TYR A 94 23.52 7.96 -22.02
N GLU A 95 22.52 8.11 -21.15
CA GLU A 95 22.55 9.16 -20.13
C GLU A 95 21.79 8.72 -18.85
N TRP A 96 22.22 9.23 -17.69
CA TRP A 96 21.45 9.14 -16.47
C TRP A 96 20.29 10.14 -16.50
N SER A 97 19.08 9.69 -16.18
CA SER A 97 17.97 10.60 -15.90
C SER A 97 18.28 11.46 -14.65
N ASP A 98 17.50 12.52 -14.49
CA ASP A 98 17.42 13.20 -13.20
C ASP A 98 16.98 12.24 -12.09
N TRP A 99 17.28 12.61 -10.84
CA TRP A 99 16.69 11.98 -9.68
C TRP A 99 15.21 12.37 -9.58
N LEU A 100 14.33 11.39 -9.74
CA LEU A 100 12.89 11.60 -9.65
C LEU A 100 12.36 11.06 -8.32
N SER A 101 11.58 11.89 -7.62
CA SER A 101 11.01 11.57 -6.32
C SER A 101 9.66 10.89 -6.44
N PHE A 102 9.48 9.75 -5.75
CA PHE A 102 8.17 9.13 -5.52
C PHE A 102 7.34 9.88 -4.47
N GLY A 103 7.95 10.83 -3.76
CA GLY A 103 7.30 11.62 -2.74
C GLY A 103 7.73 11.25 -1.32
N LYS A 104 6.96 11.76 -0.35
CA LYS A 104 7.23 11.59 1.08
C LYS A 104 6.32 10.53 1.68
N TRP A 105 6.92 9.65 2.44
CA TRP A 105 6.22 8.63 3.22
C TRP A 105 6.47 8.81 4.72
N GLY A 106 5.42 8.68 5.50
CA GLY A 106 5.45 8.60 6.95
C GLY A 106 4.06 8.31 7.50
N THR A 107 3.98 7.56 8.59
CA THR A 107 2.70 7.18 9.20
C THR A 107 1.98 8.39 9.79
N HIS A 108 2.74 9.33 10.36
CA HIS A 108 2.24 10.48 11.13
C HIS A 108 2.43 11.82 10.44
N ILE A 109 2.48 11.84 9.13
CA ILE A 109 2.56 13.04 8.31
C ILE A 109 1.45 13.05 7.23
N LYS A 110 1.22 14.18 6.61
CA LYS A 110 0.52 14.24 5.33
C LYS A 110 1.43 13.68 4.24
N ARG A 111 1.39 12.36 4.06
CA ARG A 111 2.17 11.66 3.02
C ARG A 111 1.70 12.08 1.65
N SER A 112 2.64 12.24 0.72
CA SER A 112 2.33 12.78 -0.60
C SER A 112 3.24 12.19 -1.66
N SER A 113 2.67 11.63 -2.70
CA SER A 113 3.41 11.25 -3.89
C SER A 113 3.82 12.49 -4.69
N LYS A 114 4.70 12.28 -5.65
CA LYS A 114 5.09 13.29 -6.64
C LYS A 114 5.04 12.69 -8.02
N SER A 115 4.71 13.52 -8.99
CA SER A 115 4.69 13.12 -10.40
C SER A 115 5.65 14.00 -11.22
N PRO A 116 6.98 13.95 -10.91
CA PRO A 116 7.97 14.72 -11.65
C PRO A 116 8.04 14.23 -13.10
N ASP A 117 8.18 15.18 -14.01
CA ASP A 117 8.36 14.93 -15.44
C ASP A 117 9.65 15.62 -15.89
N SER A 118 10.66 14.86 -16.30
CA SER A 118 11.93 15.34 -16.80
C SER A 118 12.14 14.95 -18.28
N HIS A 119 13.28 15.30 -18.85
CA HIS A 119 13.56 15.03 -20.27
C HIS A 119 13.43 13.54 -20.62
N LEU A 120 14.11 12.64 -19.91
CA LEU A 120 14.22 11.23 -20.25
C LEU A 120 13.22 10.31 -19.52
N ALA A 121 12.71 10.75 -18.38
CA ALA A 121 11.87 9.90 -17.54
C ALA A 121 10.85 10.73 -16.78
N LYS A 122 9.80 10.06 -16.30
CA LYS A 122 8.79 10.64 -15.40
C LYS A 122 8.34 9.63 -14.35
N ILE A 123 7.75 10.12 -13.27
CA ILE A 123 6.94 9.32 -12.37
C ILE A 123 5.47 9.67 -12.61
N SER A 124 4.64 8.66 -12.76
CA SER A 124 3.19 8.79 -12.82
C SER A 124 2.61 8.16 -11.56
N THR A 125 2.37 8.98 -10.55
CA THR A 125 1.93 8.61 -9.20
C THR A 125 2.93 7.68 -8.48
N ASP A 126 3.04 6.45 -8.92
CA ASP A 126 3.81 5.37 -8.30
C ASP A 126 4.73 4.62 -9.27
N GLU A 127 4.64 4.92 -10.56
CA GLU A 127 5.37 4.21 -11.61
C GLU A 127 6.43 5.10 -12.26
N PHE A 128 7.70 4.68 -12.23
CA PHE A 128 8.79 5.31 -12.97
C PHE A 128 8.76 4.84 -14.43
N ILE A 129 8.68 5.77 -15.37
CA ILE A 129 8.47 5.50 -16.80
C ILE A 129 9.57 6.17 -17.62
N ILE A 130 10.25 5.39 -18.47
CA ILE A 130 11.16 5.89 -19.49
C ILE A 130 10.33 6.51 -20.61
N LYS A 131 10.62 7.75 -20.95
CA LYS A 131 9.95 8.51 -22.04
C LYS A 131 10.52 8.11 -23.40
N GLY A 132 9.94 8.68 -24.46
CA GLY A 132 10.41 8.48 -25.84
C GLY A 132 9.82 7.24 -26.51
N ASN A 133 10.55 6.72 -27.51
CA ASN A 133 10.11 5.62 -28.36
C ASN A 133 10.12 4.28 -27.62
N TYR A 134 9.50 3.25 -28.21
CA TYR A 134 9.48 1.90 -27.60
C TYR A 134 10.88 1.28 -27.47
N THR A 135 11.86 1.74 -28.30
CA THR A 135 13.26 1.33 -28.27
C THR A 135 14.07 1.97 -27.14
N ASP A 136 13.59 3.11 -26.59
CA ASP A 136 14.28 3.82 -25.52
C ASP A 136 14.05 3.07 -24.22
N THR A 137 15.12 2.56 -23.63
CA THR A 137 15.07 1.65 -22.49
C THR A 137 16.17 1.98 -21.50
N ALA A 138 16.01 1.51 -20.27
CA ALA A 138 17.07 1.55 -19.28
C ALA A 138 17.54 0.14 -18.91
N SER A 139 18.80 0.02 -18.47
CA SER A 139 19.39 -1.24 -18.02
C SER A 139 20.08 -1.11 -16.65
N LYS A 140 20.17 0.11 -16.12
CA LYS A 140 20.75 0.37 -14.80
C LYS A 140 19.90 1.37 -14.04
N ILE A 141 19.91 1.24 -12.72
CA ILE A 141 19.17 2.12 -11.80
C ILE A 141 20.01 2.41 -10.57
N GLN A 142 19.77 3.55 -9.95
CA GLN A 142 20.12 3.82 -8.56
C GLN A 142 18.90 4.29 -7.80
N ILE A 143 18.83 3.93 -6.52
CA ILE A 143 17.83 4.41 -5.55
C ILE A 143 18.53 5.35 -4.59
N ARG A 144 17.81 6.39 -4.18
CA ARG A 144 18.19 7.27 -3.08
C ARG A 144 17.05 7.32 -2.07
N ALA A 145 17.39 7.24 -0.79
CA ALA A 145 16.46 7.47 0.31
C ALA A 145 16.97 8.60 1.18
N LEU A 146 16.10 9.55 1.46
CA LEU A 146 16.33 10.67 2.37
C LEU A 146 15.57 10.38 3.65
N LEU A 147 16.27 10.34 4.78
CA LEU A 147 15.69 10.10 6.11
C LEU A 147 15.67 11.42 6.89
N HIS A 148 14.54 11.70 7.54
CA HIS A 148 14.35 12.94 8.30
C HIS A 148 13.77 12.68 9.67
N THR A 149 14.21 13.44 10.67
CA THR A 149 13.56 13.55 11.98
C THR A 149 13.46 14.99 12.45
N GLU A 150 12.29 15.38 12.96
CA GLU A 150 12.05 16.63 13.70
C GLU A 150 12.25 16.43 15.22
N ASN A 151 12.37 15.15 15.63
CA ASN A 151 12.60 14.79 17.03
C ASN A 151 13.86 13.90 17.12
N THR A 152 14.97 14.48 17.50
CA THR A 152 16.27 13.80 17.57
C THR A 152 16.33 12.64 18.58
N ASN A 153 15.25 12.35 19.32
CA ASN A 153 15.16 11.14 20.16
C ASN A 153 14.69 9.90 19.39
N VAL A 154 14.18 10.07 18.17
CA VAL A 154 13.66 8.99 17.33
C VAL A 154 14.23 9.07 15.92
N THR A 155 14.32 7.95 15.24
CA THR A 155 14.78 7.84 13.87
C THR A 155 13.80 7.05 13.04
N PRO A 156 13.59 7.37 11.76
CA PRO A 156 12.98 6.43 10.85
C PRO A 156 13.95 5.27 10.58
N SER A 157 13.44 4.12 10.21
CA SER A 157 14.25 2.98 9.79
C SER A 157 13.78 2.45 8.44
N ILE A 158 14.71 2.02 7.57
CA ILE A 158 14.41 1.37 6.29
C ILE A 158 15.04 -0.01 6.30
N ARG A 159 14.20 -1.06 6.20
CA ARG A 159 14.61 -2.47 6.24
C ARG A 159 14.79 -3.07 4.86
N GLN A 160 14.13 -2.52 3.84
CA GLN A 160 14.10 -3.12 2.51
C GLN A 160 13.75 -2.11 1.44
N PHE A 161 14.39 -2.25 0.28
CA PHE A 161 13.88 -1.77 -1.01
C PHE A 161 13.65 -2.96 -1.93
N VAL A 162 12.55 -2.91 -2.67
CA VAL A 162 12.25 -3.88 -3.73
C VAL A 162 12.01 -3.13 -5.03
N ILE A 163 12.80 -3.46 -6.03
CA ILE A 163 12.64 -2.94 -7.38
C ILE A 163 11.92 -4.01 -8.19
N SER A 164 10.76 -3.68 -8.69
CA SER A 164 10.05 -4.48 -9.69
C SER A 164 10.07 -3.74 -11.01
N TYR A 165 10.47 -4.41 -12.09
CA TYR A 165 10.55 -3.78 -13.39
C TYR A 165 9.87 -4.62 -14.47
N LYS A 166 9.29 -3.94 -15.46
CA LYS A 166 8.63 -4.59 -16.57
C LYS A 166 9.63 -4.70 -17.72
N ASP A 167 10.13 -5.92 -17.93
CA ASP A 167 10.95 -6.22 -19.10
C ASP A 167 10.08 -6.33 -20.36
N ASN A 168 10.71 -6.22 -21.53
CA ASN A 168 10.04 -6.32 -22.82
C ASN A 168 9.95 -7.77 -23.32
N THR A 169 10.29 -8.77 -22.49
CA THR A 169 10.25 -10.18 -22.88
C THR A 169 8.80 -10.65 -22.99
N PRO A 170 8.38 -11.26 -24.08
CA PRO A 170 7.06 -11.86 -24.17
C PRO A 170 6.92 -12.94 -23.09
N HIS A 171 5.96 -12.78 -22.19
CA HIS A 171 5.67 -13.82 -21.22
C HIS A 171 5.07 -15.02 -21.93
N LEU A 172 5.80 -16.13 -21.94
CA LEU A 172 5.27 -17.41 -22.38
C LEU A 172 4.11 -17.78 -21.45
N LYS A 173 2.94 -18.05 -22.02
CA LYS A 173 1.79 -18.51 -21.26
C LYS A 173 2.18 -19.73 -20.44
N SER A 174 2.06 -19.63 -19.14
CA SER A 174 2.29 -20.76 -18.24
C SER A 174 1.20 -21.78 -18.43
N ILE A 175 1.56 -23.03 -18.65
CA ILE A 175 0.68 -24.05 -19.20
C ILE A 175 0.02 -24.93 -18.15
N GLU A 176 0.51 -25.00 -16.91
CA GLU A 176 -0.10 -25.85 -15.88
C GLU A 176 -0.78 -25.04 -14.81
N ILE A 177 -2.10 -25.26 -14.69
CA ILE A 177 -2.87 -24.79 -13.57
C ILE A 177 -2.80 -25.86 -12.50
N PRO A 178 -2.44 -25.48 -11.28
CA PRO A 178 -2.35 -26.44 -10.19
C PRO A 178 -3.71 -26.95 -9.75
N SER A 179 -3.68 -28.06 -9.03
CA SER A 179 -4.80 -28.57 -8.23
C SER A 179 -5.40 -27.48 -7.33
N ASP A 180 -6.66 -27.61 -7.01
CA ASP A 180 -7.44 -26.70 -6.20
C ASP A 180 -6.69 -26.25 -4.93
N LYS A 181 -6.52 -24.95 -4.79
CA LYS A 181 -5.91 -24.31 -3.64
C LYS A 181 -6.66 -23.05 -3.34
N ILE A 182 -7.33 -23.01 -2.19
CA ILE A 182 -8.06 -21.83 -1.72
C ILE A 182 -7.58 -21.50 -0.31
N ILE A 183 -7.19 -20.24 -0.12
CA ILE A 183 -6.73 -19.71 1.16
C ILE A 183 -7.92 -19.03 1.84
N ASP A 184 -8.05 -19.20 3.14
CA ASP A 184 -9.05 -18.46 3.91
C ASP A 184 -8.62 -17.00 4.11
N VAL A 185 -9.49 -16.07 3.69
CA VAL A 185 -9.29 -14.61 3.74
C VAL A 185 -10.61 -13.97 4.13
N PRO A 186 -10.64 -13.08 5.14
CA PRO A 186 -11.86 -12.36 5.49
C PRO A 186 -12.43 -11.59 4.30
N SER A 187 -13.75 -11.46 4.25
CA SER A 187 -14.47 -10.83 3.15
C SER A 187 -15.01 -9.48 3.58
N TYR A 188 -14.51 -8.40 3.00
CA TYR A 188 -14.96 -7.03 3.29
C TYR A 188 -15.44 -6.35 2.02
N SER A 189 -16.70 -5.89 2.03
CA SER A 189 -17.24 -5.01 1.00
C SER A 189 -16.84 -3.58 1.28
N GLN A 190 -16.36 -2.87 0.24
CA GLN A 190 -16.14 -1.43 0.35
C GLN A 190 -17.45 -0.64 0.41
N TYR A 191 -18.55 -1.17 -0.15
CA TYR A 191 -19.83 -0.43 -0.29
C TYR A 191 -20.67 -0.35 0.98
N ILE A 192 -20.28 -1.03 2.06
CA ILE A 192 -20.92 -0.89 3.37
C ILE A 192 -20.10 -0.02 4.33
N ARG A 193 -19.10 0.72 3.81
CA ARG A 193 -18.18 1.56 4.58
C ARG A 193 -18.61 3.02 4.59
N ASP A 194 -17.75 3.91 5.11
CA ASP A 194 -17.99 5.35 5.16
C ASP A 194 -18.40 5.88 3.78
N LYS A 195 -19.61 6.47 3.70
CA LYS A 195 -20.22 6.96 2.47
C LYS A 195 -19.37 7.99 1.73
N ASN A 196 -18.50 8.70 2.43
CA ASN A 196 -17.64 9.72 1.85
C ASN A 196 -16.49 9.14 1.02
N ILE A 197 -16.06 7.89 1.32
CA ILE A 197 -14.91 7.25 0.68
C ILE A 197 -15.24 5.91 0.02
N VAL A 198 -16.45 5.40 0.19
CA VAL A 198 -16.89 4.04 -0.23
C VAL A 198 -16.59 3.71 -1.69
N SER A 199 -16.61 4.67 -2.59
CA SER A 199 -16.40 4.43 -4.03
C SER A 199 -14.93 4.31 -4.46
N VAL A 200 -13.97 4.66 -3.58
CA VAL A 200 -12.55 4.82 -3.94
C VAL A 200 -11.57 4.03 -3.06
N ILE A 201 -12.06 3.15 -2.18
CA ILE A 201 -11.26 2.42 -1.19
C ILE A 201 -11.05 0.93 -1.49
N CYS A 202 -11.14 0.50 -2.76
CA CYS A 202 -10.91 -0.91 -3.11
C CYS A 202 -9.52 -1.40 -2.71
N SER A 203 -8.49 -0.56 -2.88
CA SER A 203 -7.11 -0.91 -2.54
C SER A 203 -6.91 -1.10 -1.03
N PRO A 204 -7.20 -0.14 -0.14
CA PRO A 204 -7.07 -0.35 1.30
C PRO A 204 -8.03 -1.42 1.84
N THR A 205 -9.22 -1.61 1.26
CA THR A 205 -10.10 -2.73 1.65
C THR A 205 -9.43 -4.07 1.37
N SER A 206 -8.77 -4.21 0.22
CA SER A 206 -8.02 -5.42 -0.13
C SER A 206 -6.82 -5.64 0.81
N ILE A 207 -6.07 -4.59 1.13
CA ILE A 207 -4.97 -4.65 2.12
C ILE A 207 -5.50 -5.07 3.50
N THR A 208 -6.63 -4.52 3.94
CA THR A 208 -7.24 -4.89 5.22
C THR A 208 -7.61 -6.38 5.26
N MET A 209 -8.15 -6.95 4.17
CA MET A 209 -8.42 -8.38 4.07
C MET A 209 -7.15 -9.22 4.22
N LEU A 210 -6.05 -8.81 3.56
CA LEU A 210 -4.76 -9.51 3.63
C LEU A 210 -4.14 -9.47 5.03
N LEU A 211 -4.21 -8.33 5.71
CA LEU A 211 -3.63 -8.13 7.05
C LEU A 211 -4.50 -8.78 8.13
N ASN A 212 -5.83 -8.65 8.06
CA ASN A 212 -6.73 -9.25 9.05
C ASN A 212 -6.78 -10.78 8.97
N ARG A 213 -6.42 -11.38 7.84
CA ARG A 213 -6.14 -12.83 7.80
C ARG A 213 -5.06 -13.23 8.81
N ARG A 214 -4.20 -12.30 9.20
CA ARG A 214 -3.11 -12.48 10.15
C ARG A 214 -3.41 -11.89 11.53
N ASN A 215 -4.70 -11.69 11.84
CA ASN A 215 -5.22 -11.20 13.12
C ASN A 215 -4.81 -9.77 13.49
N GLU A 216 -4.56 -8.88 12.51
CA GLU A 216 -4.25 -7.47 12.79
C GLU A 216 -5.47 -6.69 13.32
N ASN A 217 -6.68 -7.18 13.10
CA ASN A 217 -7.92 -6.55 13.57
C ASN A 217 -8.09 -5.08 13.14
N LEU A 218 -7.64 -4.77 11.93
CA LEU A 218 -7.74 -3.44 11.34
C LEU A 218 -9.18 -3.15 10.90
N ILE A 219 -9.56 -1.88 10.95
CA ILE A 219 -10.79 -1.36 10.33
C ILE A 219 -10.44 -0.86 8.93
N VAL A 220 -11.34 -1.05 7.96
CA VAL A 220 -11.09 -0.65 6.57
C VAL A 220 -10.80 0.84 6.45
N GLU A 221 -11.53 1.68 7.18
CA GLU A 221 -11.35 3.14 7.19
C GLU A 221 -10.01 3.56 7.80
N GLU A 222 -9.55 2.85 8.86
CA GLU A 222 -8.23 3.05 9.45
C GLU A 222 -7.12 2.79 8.42
N THR A 223 -7.21 1.66 7.72
CA THR A 223 -6.29 1.33 6.62
C THR A 223 -6.38 2.35 5.48
N ALA A 224 -7.59 2.76 5.11
CA ALA A 224 -7.81 3.72 4.04
C ALA A 224 -7.09 5.04 4.34
N TRP A 225 -7.35 5.65 5.48
CA TRP A 225 -6.71 6.91 5.85
C TRP A 225 -5.21 6.79 6.10
N SER A 226 -4.72 5.60 6.46
CA SER A 226 -3.28 5.30 6.53
C SER A 226 -2.60 5.14 5.18
N CYS A 227 -3.35 4.90 4.10
CA CYS A 227 -2.85 4.81 2.72
C CYS A 227 -3.11 6.07 1.90
N PHE A 228 -3.92 7.02 2.41
CA PHE A 228 -4.33 8.21 1.66
C PHE A 228 -3.15 9.05 1.20
N ASP A 229 -3.08 9.32 -0.08
CA ASP A 229 -2.08 10.15 -0.72
C ASP A 229 -2.64 11.59 -0.86
N TYR A 230 -2.05 12.52 -0.13
CA TYR A 230 -2.58 13.89 -0.02
C TYR A 230 -2.35 14.75 -1.26
N ASP A 231 -1.36 14.46 -2.10
CA ASP A 231 -1.13 15.20 -3.35
C ASP A 231 -1.92 14.59 -4.52
N TYR A 232 -2.07 13.27 -4.52
CA TYR A 232 -2.88 12.54 -5.50
C TYR A 232 -4.39 12.55 -5.14
N GLU A 233 -4.73 12.94 -3.91
CA GLU A 233 -6.08 12.98 -3.35
C GLU A 233 -6.85 11.65 -3.50
N ALA A 234 -6.17 10.53 -3.33
CA ALA A 234 -6.74 9.20 -3.52
C ALA A 234 -6.13 8.12 -2.61
N PHE A 235 -6.79 6.96 -2.56
CA PHE A 235 -6.40 5.80 -1.75
C PHE A 235 -5.68 4.71 -2.55
N GLY A 236 -5.53 4.91 -3.86
CA GLY A 236 -5.08 3.90 -4.82
C GLY A 236 -3.59 3.92 -5.14
N ASN A 237 -2.76 4.73 -4.47
CA ASN A 237 -1.30 4.70 -4.65
C ASN A 237 -0.77 3.32 -4.23
N TRP A 238 -0.22 2.57 -5.19
CA TRP A 238 0.19 1.17 -4.97
C TRP A 238 1.33 1.07 -3.96
N LEU A 239 2.31 1.96 -4.05
CA LEU A 239 3.48 1.97 -3.16
C LEU A 239 3.08 2.31 -1.72
N PHE A 240 2.14 3.27 -1.53
CA PHE A 240 1.67 3.66 -0.20
C PHE A 240 0.86 2.55 0.48
N ASN A 241 0.09 1.78 -0.30
CA ASN A 241 -0.66 0.65 0.23
C ASN A 241 0.26 -0.45 0.77
N VAL A 242 1.32 -0.83 0.06
CA VAL A 242 2.28 -1.82 0.57
C VAL A 242 3.18 -1.22 1.67
N ALA A 243 3.53 0.07 1.59
CA ALA A 243 4.27 0.75 2.64
C ALA A 243 3.50 0.80 3.97
N PHE A 244 2.16 0.89 3.94
CA PHE A 244 1.34 0.74 5.13
C PHE A 244 1.49 -0.66 5.76
N ALA A 245 1.42 -1.73 4.97
CA ALA A 245 1.66 -3.08 5.49
C ALA A 245 3.06 -3.19 6.12
N SER A 246 4.07 -2.57 5.50
CA SER A 246 5.43 -2.55 6.04
C SER A 246 5.54 -1.79 7.35
N SER A 247 4.74 -0.75 7.58
CA SER A 247 4.72 0.02 8.83
C SER A 247 4.18 -0.79 10.01
N LEU A 248 3.52 -1.92 9.74
CA LEU A 248 3.10 -2.92 10.73
C LEU A 248 4.10 -4.09 10.88
N GLY A 249 5.27 -3.96 10.26
CA GLY A 249 6.37 -4.95 10.36
C GLY A 249 6.41 -6.00 9.26
N TYR A 250 5.46 -6.03 8.34
CA TYR A 250 5.40 -7.00 7.25
C TYR A 250 6.47 -6.74 6.19
N GLU A 251 6.93 -7.80 5.55
CA GLU A 251 7.63 -7.70 4.27
C GLU A 251 6.58 -7.51 3.17
N SER A 252 6.65 -6.40 2.46
CA SER A 252 5.65 -6.07 1.46
C SER A 252 6.22 -5.28 0.29
N PHE A 253 5.69 -5.53 -0.91
CA PHE A 253 6.11 -4.86 -2.13
C PHE A 253 5.07 -4.97 -3.24
N VAL A 254 5.22 -4.12 -4.25
CA VAL A 254 4.46 -4.19 -5.50
C VAL A 254 5.30 -4.91 -6.55
N GLU A 255 4.67 -5.83 -7.29
CA GLU A 255 5.31 -6.61 -8.35
C GLU A 255 4.56 -6.46 -9.68
N TYR A 256 5.31 -6.30 -10.78
CA TYR A 256 4.79 -6.67 -12.10
C TYR A 256 4.76 -8.19 -12.21
N GLY A 257 3.61 -8.76 -11.92
CA GLY A 257 3.43 -10.19 -11.81
C GLY A 257 3.14 -10.88 -13.15
N ASN A 258 3.09 -12.18 -13.07
CA ASN A 258 2.59 -13.06 -14.11
C ASN A 258 1.91 -14.27 -13.44
N LEU A 259 1.24 -15.11 -14.21
CA LEU A 259 0.52 -16.25 -13.64
C LEU A 259 1.44 -17.20 -12.84
N LYS A 260 2.72 -17.32 -13.22
CA LYS A 260 3.70 -18.14 -12.49
C LYS A 260 4.02 -17.54 -11.12
N SER A 261 4.24 -16.21 -11.03
CA SER A 261 4.48 -15.55 -9.75
C SER A 261 3.23 -15.55 -8.86
N LEU A 262 2.05 -15.30 -9.44
CA LEU A 262 0.78 -15.39 -8.73
C LEU A 262 0.54 -16.78 -8.11
N LYS A 263 0.78 -17.83 -8.89
CA LYS A 263 0.70 -19.20 -8.40
C LYS A 263 1.69 -19.47 -7.29
N ARG A 264 2.94 -19.02 -7.42
CA ARG A 264 3.97 -19.18 -6.39
C ARG A 264 3.49 -18.61 -5.06
N GLU A 265 2.94 -17.39 -5.05
CA GLU A 265 2.43 -16.78 -3.83
C GLU A 265 1.28 -17.61 -3.22
N ILE A 266 0.29 -18.00 -4.02
CA ILE A 266 -0.84 -18.80 -3.54
C ILE A 266 -0.40 -20.17 -2.98
N TYR A 267 0.57 -20.85 -3.64
CA TYR A 267 1.09 -22.13 -3.11
C TYR A 267 1.91 -21.97 -1.85
N SER A 268 2.56 -20.81 -1.67
CA SER A 268 3.28 -20.44 -0.46
C SER A 268 2.36 -19.88 0.65
N GLU A 269 1.03 -20.02 0.53
CA GLU A 269 0.01 -19.54 1.48
C GLU A 269 -0.11 -18.03 1.57
N TYR A 270 0.34 -17.29 0.56
CA TYR A 270 0.24 -15.85 0.49
C TYR A 270 -0.82 -15.42 -0.52
N PRO A 271 -2.05 -15.03 -0.10
CA PRO A 271 -2.99 -14.35 -0.98
C PRO A 271 -2.42 -12.98 -1.35
N VAL A 272 -2.75 -12.50 -2.55
CA VAL A 272 -2.22 -11.24 -3.08
C VAL A 272 -3.34 -10.33 -3.56
N ALA A 273 -3.16 -9.02 -3.47
CA ALA A 273 -4.09 -8.09 -4.11
C ALA A 273 -3.58 -7.75 -5.52
N VAL A 274 -4.48 -7.66 -6.49
CA VAL A 274 -4.12 -7.44 -7.89
C VAL A 274 -4.92 -6.29 -8.50
N SER A 275 -4.27 -5.53 -9.40
CA SER A 275 -4.91 -4.46 -10.15
C SER A 275 -5.58 -5.02 -11.40
N VAL A 276 -6.86 -4.74 -11.57
CA VAL A 276 -7.66 -5.20 -12.71
C VAL A 276 -8.44 -4.04 -13.34
N LYS A 277 -8.74 -4.20 -14.63
CA LYS A 277 -9.70 -3.37 -15.36
C LYS A 277 -10.64 -4.30 -16.09
N TYR A 278 -11.93 -4.20 -15.83
CA TYR A 278 -12.91 -5.12 -16.39
C TYR A 278 -14.29 -4.49 -16.58
N THR A 279 -15.13 -5.19 -17.31
CA THR A 279 -16.57 -4.90 -17.43
C THR A 279 -17.41 -6.14 -17.13
N ASN A 280 -18.60 -5.92 -16.59
CA ASN A 280 -19.65 -6.94 -16.45
C ASN A 280 -20.73 -6.86 -17.57
N ASP A 281 -20.57 -5.95 -18.51
CA ASP A 281 -21.41 -5.82 -19.70
C ASP A 281 -20.66 -6.40 -20.92
N ILE A 282 -21.16 -7.51 -21.47
CA ILE A 282 -20.56 -8.18 -22.64
C ILE A 282 -20.54 -7.29 -23.90
N ASN A 283 -21.37 -6.25 -23.97
CA ASN A 283 -21.39 -5.32 -25.09
C ASN A 283 -20.38 -4.17 -24.92
N ASN A 284 -19.79 -4.01 -23.76
CA ASN A 284 -18.75 -3.00 -23.52
C ASN A 284 -17.39 -3.53 -24.02
N LEU A 285 -16.89 -2.98 -25.12
CA LEU A 285 -15.63 -3.37 -25.74
C LEU A 285 -14.41 -2.61 -25.20
N GLU A 286 -14.60 -1.68 -24.28
CA GLU A 286 -13.51 -0.86 -23.73
C GLU A 286 -12.64 -1.66 -22.76
N TYR A 287 -13.27 -2.56 -21.98
CA TYR A 287 -12.60 -3.38 -20.98
C TYR A 287 -12.86 -4.88 -21.20
N PRO A 288 -11.93 -5.75 -20.78
CA PRO A 288 -12.15 -7.19 -20.77
C PRO A 288 -13.42 -7.56 -19.98
N TYR A 289 -14.24 -8.41 -20.55
CA TYR A 289 -15.44 -8.92 -19.90
C TYR A 289 -15.07 -9.95 -18.83
N ILE A 290 -15.70 -9.85 -17.66
CA ILE A 290 -15.68 -10.89 -16.62
C ILE A 290 -17.12 -11.24 -16.27
N GLU A 291 -17.48 -12.51 -16.48
CA GLU A 291 -18.77 -13.05 -16.10
C GLU A 291 -18.99 -12.92 -14.58
N ASN A 292 -20.16 -12.40 -14.19
CA ASN A 292 -20.54 -12.20 -12.78
C ASN A 292 -19.69 -11.18 -12.01
N ALA A 293 -18.91 -10.34 -12.67
CA ALA A 293 -18.25 -9.21 -12.00
C ALA A 293 -19.27 -8.22 -11.44
N PRO A 294 -18.99 -7.58 -10.29
CA PRO A 294 -19.99 -6.73 -9.62
C PRO A 294 -20.23 -5.39 -10.30
N ILE A 295 -19.23 -4.87 -11.01
CA ILE A 295 -19.23 -3.53 -11.63
C ILE A 295 -18.49 -3.53 -12.97
N THR A 296 -18.54 -2.39 -13.67
CA THR A 296 -17.56 -2.01 -14.70
C THR A 296 -16.57 -1.04 -14.11
N THR A 297 -15.26 -1.20 -14.38
CA THR A 297 -14.21 -0.38 -13.76
C THR A 297 -13.01 -0.15 -14.66
N ALA A 298 -12.53 1.11 -14.67
CA ALA A 298 -11.28 1.55 -15.31
C ALA A 298 -10.02 1.29 -14.45
N GLY A 299 -10.19 0.83 -13.21
CA GLY A 299 -9.11 0.51 -12.28
C GLY A 299 -9.71 0.04 -10.95
N HIS A 300 -9.30 -1.14 -10.50
CA HIS A 300 -9.81 -1.78 -9.30
C HIS A 300 -8.76 -2.70 -8.70
N ILE A 301 -8.79 -2.84 -7.39
CA ILE A 301 -7.94 -3.80 -6.67
C ILE A 301 -8.85 -4.84 -6.02
N LEU A 302 -8.53 -6.11 -6.22
CA LEU A 302 -9.20 -7.23 -5.57
C LEU A 302 -8.16 -8.24 -5.06
N VAL A 303 -8.57 -9.11 -4.13
CA VAL A 303 -7.69 -10.13 -3.56
C VAL A 303 -7.87 -11.44 -4.30
N VAL A 304 -6.78 -11.99 -4.84
CA VAL A 304 -6.71 -13.39 -5.30
C VAL A 304 -6.38 -14.26 -4.09
N ARG A 305 -7.24 -15.23 -3.82
CA ARG A 305 -7.10 -16.15 -2.69
C ARG A 305 -6.97 -17.62 -3.10
N GLY A 306 -7.01 -17.92 -4.40
CA GLY A 306 -6.83 -19.30 -4.82
C GLY A 306 -7.21 -19.58 -6.26
N PHE A 307 -7.11 -20.87 -6.58
CA PHE A 307 -7.50 -21.44 -7.86
C PHE A 307 -8.40 -22.66 -7.61
N GLU A 308 -9.31 -22.91 -8.53
CA GLU A 308 -10.26 -24.05 -8.49
C GLU A 308 -10.52 -24.53 -9.92
N LYS A 309 -10.64 -25.84 -10.09
CA LYS A 309 -11.11 -26.43 -11.35
C LYS A 309 -12.50 -26.99 -11.14
N LYS A 310 -13.48 -26.55 -11.92
CA LYS A 310 -14.85 -27.00 -11.86
C LYS A 310 -15.38 -27.24 -13.27
N ASP A 311 -15.96 -28.41 -13.49
CA ASP A 311 -16.56 -28.84 -14.78
C ASP A 311 -15.60 -28.67 -15.98
N GLY A 312 -14.30 -28.92 -15.76
CA GLY A 312 -13.25 -28.76 -16.76
C GLY A 312 -12.78 -27.31 -17.00
N ILE A 313 -13.38 -26.32 -16.34
CA ILE A 313 -13.03 -24.90 -16.44
C ILE A 313 -12.17 -24.51 -15.26
N ASP A 314 -11.11 -23.74 -15.55
CA ASP A 314 -10.21 -23.21 -14.54
C ASP A 314 -10.70 -21.83 -14.07
N TYR A 315 -10.79 -21.67 -12.75
CA TYR A 315 -11.22 -20.45 -12.08
C TYR A 315 -10.13 -19.89 -11.18
N VAL A 316 -10.10 -18.59 -11.08
CA VAL A 316 -9.45 -17.87 -9.97
C VAL A 316 -10.52 -17.54 -8.93
N VAL A 317 -10.24 -17.86 -7.67
CA VAL A 317 -11.09 -17.50 -6.53
C VAL A 317 -10.61 -16.19 -5.95
N VAL A 318 -11.48 -15.21 -5.89
CA VAL A 318 -11.16 -13.84 -5.48
C VAL A 318 -12.08 -13.38 -4.36
N ASN A 319 -11.59 -12.41 -3.56
CA ASN A 319 -12.42 -11.51 -2.78
C ASN A 319 -12.42 -10.16 -3.50
N ASP A 320 -13.55 -9.83 -4.11
CA ASP A 320 -13.74 -8.57 -4.83
C ASP A 320 -14.49 -7.57 -3.93
N PRO A 321 -13.81 -6.52 -3.42
CA PRO A 321 -14.41 -5.57 -2.49
C PRO A 321 -15.57 -4.76 -3.07
N ALA A 322 -15.78 -4.78 -4.39
CA ALA A 322 -16.95 -4.19 -5.05
C ALA A 322 -18.25 -5.02 -4.89
N GLY A 323 -18.21 -6.16 -4.20
CA GLY A 323 -19.43 -6.85 -3.75
C GLY A 323 -20.30 -5.93 -2.89
N LYS A 324 -21.64 -6.00 -3.03
CA LYS A 324 -22.59 -5.12 -2.31
C LYS A 324 -22.65 -5.37 -0.80
N SER A 325 -22.24 -6.56 -0.34
CA SER A 325 -22.18 -6.95 1.06
C SER A 325 -20.97 -7.87 1.27
N ASN A 326 -20.56 -8.12 2.52
CA ASN A 326 -19.44 -9.00 2.82
C ASN A 326 -19.65 -10.43 2.24
N GLU A 327 -20.87 -10.94 2.25
CA GLU A 327 -21.23 -12.26 1.72
C GLU A 327 -21.08 -12.34 0.19
N SER A 328 -21.21 -11.22 -0.51
CA SER A 328 -21.13 -11.14 -1.98
C SER A 328 -19.71 -10.82 -2.52
N VAL A 329 -18.72 -10.68 -1.62
CA VAL A 329 -17.34 -10.35 -1.97
C VAL A 329 -16.60 -11.53 -2.60
N THR A 330 -16.78 -12.76 -2.06
CA THR A 330 -16.11 -13.94 -2.60
C THR A 330 -16.71 -14.34 -3.94
N ARG A 331 -15.87 -14.41 -4.99
CA ARG A 331 -16.29 -14.70 -6.36
C ARG A 331 -15.35 -15.69 -7.04
N ARG A 332 -15.83 -16.28 -8.13
CA ARG A 332 -15.08 -17.11 -9.04
C ARG A 332 -15.11 -16.48 -10.42
N TYR A 333 -13.94 -16.17 -10.95
CA TYR A 333 -13.79 -15.66 -12.32
C TYR A 333 -13.10 -16.71 -13.16
N LYS A 334 -13.55 -16.92 -14.40
CA LYS A 334 -12.82 -17.79 -15.33
C LYS A 334 -11.41 -17.27 -15.48
N LEU A 335 -10.42 -18.15 -15.37
CA LEU A 335 -9.02 -17.76 -15.36
C LEU A 335 -8.64 -16.92 -16.59
N SER A 336 -9.14 -17.29 -17.78
CA SER A 336 -8.86 -16.57 -19.03
C SER A 336 -9.43 -15.14 -19.04
N GLU A 337 -10.62 -14.94 -18.46
CA GLU A 337 -11.24 -13.60 -18.33
C GLU A 337 -10.46 -12.77 -17.32
N PHE A 338 -10.10 -13.35 -16.17
CA PHE A 338 -9.29 -12.72 -15.15
C PHE A 338 -7.91 -12.32 -15.69
N GLU A 339 -7.18 -13.20 -16.38
CA GLU A 339 -5.87 -12.89 -16.96
C GLU A 339 -5.94 -11.67 -17.89
N SER A 340 -6.99 -11.59 -18.72
CA SER A 340 -7.21 -10.44 -19.60
C SER A 340 -7.42 -9.14 -18.83
N ALA A 341 -8.23 -9.17 -17.77
CA ALA A 341 -8.50 -8.03 -16.90
C ALA A 341 -7.26 -7.61 -16.09
N TRP A 342 -6.50 -8.56 -15.59
CA TRP A 342 -5.25 -8.32 -14.87
C TRP A 342 -4.17 -7.75 -15.78
N HIS A 343 -4.04 -8.29 -17.00
CA HIS A 343 -3.14 -7.74 -18.02
C HIS A 343 -3.48 -6.29 -18.36
N ARG A 344 -4.78 -5.98 -18.49
CA ARG A 344 -5.26 -4.59 -18.70
C ARG A 344 -4.97 -3.70 -17.48
N GLY A 345 -4.86 -4.26 -16.28
CA GLY A 345 -4.42 -3.64 -15.03
C GLY A 345 -2.89 -3.63 -14.84
N SER A 346 -2.11 -3.78 -15.93
CA SER A 346 -0.63 -3.78 -15.94
C SER A 346 0.03 -4.95 -15.22
N ASN A 347 -0.70 -6.01 -14.90
CA ASN A 347 -0.23 -7.16 -14.12
C ASN A 347 0.33 -6.80 -12.74
N ILE A 348 -0.13 -5.71 -12.15
CA ILE A 348 0.27 -5.29 -10.80
C ILE A 348 -0.30 -6.23 -9.76
N MET A 349 0.55 -6.63 -8.80
CA MET A 349 0.13 -7.32 -7.58
C MET A 349 0.85 -6.79 -6.35
N TYR A 350 0.13 -6.76 -5.21
CA TYR A 350 0.67 -6.47 -3.89
C TYR A 350 1.01 -7.78 -3.21
N VAL A 351 2.26 -7.95 -2.86
CA VAL A 351 2.76 -9.10 -2.13
C VAL A 351 2.98 -8.69 -0.68
N ILE A 352 2.43 -9.46 0.26
CA ILE A 352 2.59 -9.25 1.70
C ILE A 352 2.96 -10.60 2.33
N HIS A 353 4.21 -10.72 2.75
CA HIS A 353 4.74 -11.91 3.44
C HIS A 353 4.64 -11.74 4.96
N ASP A 354 5.34 -12.59 5.72
CA ASP A 354 5.33 -12.56 7.18
C ASP A 354 6.03 -11.32 7.74
N LYS A 355 5.71 -10.98 8.98
CA LYS A 355 6.43 -9.93 9.71
C LYS A 355 7.91 -10.26 9.82
N LYS A 356 8.74 -9.25 9.62
CA LYS A 356 10.19 -9.29 9.85
C LYS A 356 10.57 -8.61 11.17
N VAL A 357 9.70 -7.76 11.67
CA VAL A 357 9.83 -7.06 12.96
C VAL A 357 8.44 -6.92 13.58
N GLU A 358 8.39 -6.94 14.92
CA GLU A 358 7.17 -6.63 15.65
C GLU A 358 7.06 -5.12 15.84
N ILE A 359 5.97 -4.54 15.36
CA ILE A 359 5.67 -3.12 15.48
C ILE A 359 4.29 -2.99 16.14
N ASN A 360 4.19 -2.16 17.15
CA ASN A 360 2.94 -1.88 17.84
C ASN A 360 1.99 -1.07 16.95
N ASN A 361 0.70 -1.35 17.04
CA ASN A 361 -0.32 -0.62 16.31
C ASN A 361 -0.39 0.85 16.77
N ASN A 362 -0.76 1.75 15.86
CA ASN A 362 -0.93 3.19 16.08
C ASN A 362 -2.25 3.56 16.79
N ARG A 363 -2.83 2.63 17.57
CA ARG A 363 -4.04 2.89 18.34
C ARG A 363 -3.71 3.48 19.71
N ILE A 364 -4.43 4.53 20.08
CA ILE A 364 -4.28 5.24 21.35
C ILE A 364 -5.57 5.07 22.14
N GLU A 365 -5.45 4.65 23.38
CA GLU A 365 -6.61 4.62 24.29
C GLU A 365 -7.10 6.03 24.58
N ALA A 366 -8.42 6.20 24.52
CA ALA A 366 -9.12 7.42 24.84
C ALA A 366 -10.30 7.12 25.78
N SER A 367 -10.76 8.12 26.51
CA SER A 367 -11.88 8.04 27.42
C SER A 367 -12.98 9.02 27.06
N LEU A 368 -14.19 8.76 27.55
CA LEU A 368 -15.36 9.61 27.37
C LEU A 368 -15.71 10.35 28.66
N GLU A 369 -15.85 11.65 28.59
CA GLU A 369 -16.33 12.49 29.67
C GLU A 369 -17.72 13.05 29.35
N LEU A 370 -18.72 12.75 30.20
CA LEU A 370 -20.07 13.27 30.05
C LEU A 370 -20.09 14.80 30.27
N LYS A 371 -20.55 15.56 29.29
CA LYS A 371 -20.69 17.03 29.36
C LYS A 371 -22.14 17.49 29.51
N ASN A 372 -23.06 16.80 28.87
CA ASN A 372 -24.47 17.11 28.99
C ASN A 372 -25.33 15.83 29.05
N ASN A 373 -25.91 15.60 30.21
CA ASN A 373 -26.70 14.39 30.47
C ASN A 373 -28.05 14.38 29.74
N LYS A 374 -28.63 15.57 29.46
CA LYS A 374 -29.93 15.66 28.76
C LYS A 374 -29.81 15.31 27.27
N GLU A 375 -28.69 15.64 26.68
CA GLU A 375 -28.40 15.43 25.25
C GLU A 375 -27.43 14.28 25.02
N ASN A 376 -26.98 13.57 26.08
CA ASN A 376 -26.00 12.50 25.99
C ASN A 376 -24.73 12.92 25.24
N LEU A 377 -24.19 14.11 25.52
CA LEU A 377 -23.00 14.65 24.89
C LEU A 377 -21.75 14.30 25.69
N TYR A 378 -20.76 13.77 24.98
CA TYR A 378 -19.49 13.34 25.53
C TYR A 378 -18.31 14.04 24.84
N SER A 379 -17.33 14.53 25.60
CA SER A 379 -16.01 14.88 25.11
C SER A 379 -15.12 13.65 25.12
N VAL A 380 -14.15 13.62 24.22
CA VAL A 380 -13.12 12.58 24.16
C VAL A 380 -11.82 13.12 24.77
N LEU A 381 -11.19 12.33 25.65
CA LEU A 381 -9.93 12.69 26.28
C LEU A 381 -8.85 11.65 25.96
N VAL A 382 -7.65 12.15 25.74
CA VAL A 382 -6.41 11.38 25.60
C VAL A 382 -5.40 11.94 26.60
N ASN A 383 -4.98 11.13 27.58
CA ASN A 383 -4.09 11.57 28.67
C ASN A 383 -4.56 12.88 29.31
N ASP A 384 -5.84 12.93 29.72
CA ASP A 384 -6.51 14.09 30.34
C ASP A 384 -6.60 15.35 29.47
N THR A 385 -6.28 15.27 28.20
CA THR A 385 -6.40 16.36 27.24
C THR A 385 -7.56 16.11 26.27
N TYR A 386 -8.39 17.12 26.01
CA TYR A 386 -9.50 17.00 25.07
C TYR A 386 -8.98 16.79 23.64
N LEU A 387 -9.50 15.75 23.00
CA LEU A 387 -9.22 15.49 21.58
C LEU A 387 -10.04 16.48 20.74
N ASP A 388 -9.38 17.08 19.77
CA ASP A 388 -10.06 17.89 18.75
C ASP A 388 -10.95 16.99 17.86
N LEU A 389 -12.25 17.29 17.81
CA LEU A 389 -13.21 16.59 16.95
C LEU A 389 -13.60 17.41 15.72
N SER A 390 -12.85 18.46 15.38
CA SER A 390 -13.09 19.27 14.17
C SER A 390 -12.91 18.44 12.88
N SER A 391 -13.54 18.88 11.82
CA SER A 391 -13.41 18.27 10.48
C SER A 391 -12.00 18.37 9.91
N ASP A 392 -11.17 19.29 10.41
CA ASP A 392 -9.77 19.41 10.00
C ASP A 392 -8.92 18.28 10.57
N PHE A 393 -9.25 17.83 11.78
CA PHE A 393 -8.55 16.75 12.45
C PHE A 393 -9.18 15.38 12.20
N VAL A 394 -10.50 15.24 12.39
CA VAL A 394 -11.21 13.95 12.26
C VAL A 394 -11.42 13.59 10.79
N LYS A 395 -11.04 12.36 10.45
CA LYS A 395 -11.30 11.76 9.13
C LYS A 395 -12.58 10.92 9.13
N THR A 396 -12.73 10.04 10.11
CA THR A 396 -13.90 9.18 10.27
C THR A 396 -14.07 8.83 11.75
N ILE A 397 -15.33 8.78 12.22
CA ILE A 397 -15.68 8.24 13.54
C ILE A 397 -16.64 7.07 13.33
N LEU A 398 -16.28 5.93 13.92
CA LEU A 398 -17.08 4.71 13.87
C LEU A 398 -17.44 4.28 15.29
N ILE A 399 -18.65 3.75 15.46
CA ILE A 399 -19.09 3.08 16.67
C ILE A 399 -19.56 1.67 16.35
N THR A 400 -19.22 0.72 17.20
CA THR A 400 -19.70 -0.66 17.13
C THR A 400 -20.25 -1.11 18.47
N TYR A 401 -21.30 -1.93 18.44
CA TYR A 401 -21.95 -2.53 19.60
C TYR A 401 -21.79 -4.06 19.61
N ASP A 402 -21.16 -4.63 18.57
CA ASP A 402 -21.06 -6.07 18.31
C ASP A 402 -19.61 -6.54 18.05
N ASN A 403 -18.66 -5.89 18.73
CA ASN A 403 -17.22 -6.17 18.61
C ASN A 403 -16.67 -6.03 17.18
N GLY A 404 -17.18 -5.07 16.41
CA GLY A 404 -16.65 -4.76 15.08
C GLY A 404 -17.25 -5.56 13.94
N LEU A 405 -18.35 -6.28 14.16
CA LEU A 405 -19.08 -6.94 13.08
C LEU A 405 -19.83 -5.93 12.21
N THR A 406 -20.44 -4.93 12.85
CA THR A 406 -21.09 -3.81 12.18
C THR A 406 -20.63 -2.47 12.76
N PHE A 407 -20.71 -1.42 11.94
CA PHE A 407 -20.32 -0.07 12.32
C PHE A 407 -21.40 0.94 11.95
N GLU A 408 -21.63 1.90 12.85
CA GLU A 408 -22.35 3.13 12.57
C GLU A 408 -21.35 4.28 12.49
N TYR A 409 -21.65 5.29 11.68
CA TYR A 409 -20.78 6.44 11.46
C TYR A 409 -21.32 7.63 12.23
N LEU A 410 -20.46 8.23 13.05
CA LEU A 410 -20.81 9.38 13.87
C LEU A 410 -20.28 10.68 13.28
N VAL A 411 -21.06 11.74 13.45
CA VAL A 411 -20.65 13.11 13.14
C VAL A 411 -20.53 13.88 14.45
N PRO A 412 -19.42 14.58 14.69
CA PRO A 412 -19.26 15.36 15.91
C PRO A 412 -20.31 16.46 16.04
N TYR A 413 -20.89 16.59 17.22
CA TYR A 413 -21.79 17.70 17.54
C TYR A 413 -20.97 18.95 17.86
N ASN A 414 -21.18 20.02 17.11
CA ASN A 414 -20.45 21.30 17.23
C ASN A 414 -18.92 21.16 17.23
N ASN A 415 -18.36 20.15 16.53
CA ASN A 415 -16.93 19.85 16.47
C ASN A 415 -16.23 19.52 17.80
N HIS A 416 -16.99 19.29 18.88
CA HIS A 416 -16.43 19.07 20.21
C HIS A 416 -16.98 17.86 20.96
N TYR A 417 -18.16 17.38 20.58
CA TYR A 417 -18.85 16.33 21.34
C TYR A 417 -19.30 15.18 20.47
N LEU A 418 -19.38 13.99 21.08
CA LEU A 418 -20.09 12.85 20.51
C LEU A 418 -21.48 12.77 21.15
N ALA A 419 -22.54 12.68 20.36
CA ALA A 419 -23.88 12.37 20.82
C ALA A 419 -24.08 10.86 20.78
N LEU A 420 -24.26 10.21 21.95
CA LEU A 420 -24.38 8.75 22.05
C LEU A 420 -25.75 8.38 22.62
N GLU A 421 -26.59 7.73 21.82
CA GLU A 421 -27.92 7.27 22.27
C GLU A 421 -27.83 6.17 23.31
N ASN A 422 -26.84 5.27 23.18
CA ASN A 422 -26.62 4.19 24.13
C ASN A 422 -25.12 4.02 24.37
N LYS A 423 -24.69 4.17 25.64
CA LYS A 423 -23.30 4.04 26.07
C LYS A 423 -22.91 2.58 26.42
N ASN A 424 -23.86 1.68 26.57
CA ASN A 424 -23.56 0.37 27.11
C ASN A 424 -22.89 -0.54 26.06
N LYS A 425 -21.65 -0.97 26.37
CA LYS A 425 -20.86 -1.94 25.60
C LYS A 425 -20.62 -1.50 24.14
N CYS A 426 -20.16 -0.27 23.98
CA CYS A 426 -19.73 0.18 22.64
C CYS A 426 -18.20 0.32 22.58
N VAL A 427 -17.66 0.28 21.37
CA VAL A 427 -16.31 0.71 21.06
C VAL A 427 -16.39 1.79 19.99
N ILE A 428 -15.73 2.92 20.25
CA ILE A 428 -15.68 4.04 19.32
C ILE A 428 -14.25 4.16 18.80
N TYR A 429 -14.12 4.28 17.49
CA TYR A 429 -12.87 4.53 16.79
C TYR A 429 -12.91 5.91 16.15
N ILE A 430 -11.93 6.73 16.46
CA ILE A 430 -11.76 8.06 15.90
C ILE A 430 -10.46 8.08 15.12
N ILE A 431 -10.54 8.20 13.79
CA ILE A 431 -9.38 8.22 12.90
C ILE A 431 -8.97 9.68 12.70
N GLY A 432 -7.78 10.02 13.18
CA GLY A 432 -7.22 11.37 13.10
C GLY A 432 -6.35 11.59 11.84
N SER A 433 -6.22 12.86 11.46
CA SER A 433 -5.31 13.28 10.40
C SER A 433 -3.83 13.20 10.79
N ASP A 434 -3.55 12.97 12.06
CA ASP A 434 -2.21 12.76 12.63
C ASP A 434 -1.69 11.33 12.48
N GLY A 435 -2.47 10.45 11.84
CA GLY A 435 -2.12 9.04 11.58
C GLY A 435 -2.36 8.09 12.76
N PHE A 436 -3.04 8.55 13.81
CA PHE A 436 -3.47 7.70 14.92
C PHE A 436 -4.96 7.35 14.81
N THR A 437 -5.31 6.20 15.37
CA THR A 437 -6.68 5.80 15.65
C THR A 437 -6.88 5.83 17.18
N TYR A 438 -7.81 6.66 17.63
CA TYR A 438 -8.17 6.78 19.05
C TYR A 438 -9.34 5.85 19.36
N VAL A 439 -9.22 5.07 20.44
CA VAL A 439 -10.19 4.03 20.79
C VAL A 439 -10.80 4.30 22.17
N CYS A 440 -12.12 4.49 22.21
CA CYS A 440 -12.88 4.60 23.44
C CYS A 440 -13.66 3.29 23.68
N ASN A 441 -13.43 2.63 24.81
CA ASN A 441 -14.25 1.54 25.29
C ASN A 441 -15.32 2.12 26.23
N CYS A 442 -16.61 1.90 25.94
CA CYS A 442 -17.73 2.46 26.70
C CYS A 442 -18.20 1.52 27.81
#